data_57d48fabfec06eccbcdb4d2fbca11dc9
#
_entry.id   57d48fabfec06eccbcdb4d2fbca11dc9
#
_cell.length_a   1.000
_cell.length_b   1.000
_cell.length_c   1.000
_cell.angle_alpha   90.00
_cell.angle_beta   90.00
_cell.angle_gamma   90.00
#
_symmetry.space_group_name_H-M   'P 1'
#
loop_
_entity.id
_entity.type
_entity.pdbx_description
1 polymer ?
#
loop_
_entity_poly.entity_id
_entity_poly.type
_entity_poly.pdbx_seq_one_letter_code
_entity_poly.pdbx_strand_id
1 'polypeptide(L)'
;MPAPVTATAPAPATAPSPALLAGIAAQLAQLAEGSEQFGLVLCSDSDVAQRYLVQLQQIDRLAQSLREVAAVLTAPDPQAAVAAIRLGDLRAALEAV
;
A
#
# COMPACT_ATOMS: atom_id res chain seq x y z
N MET A 1 -9.10 21.74 -37.66
CA MET A 1 -9.10 21.46 -36.91
C MET A 1 -8.89 21.03 -36.13
N PRO A 2 -8.89 20.90 -36.02
CA PRO A 2 -8.72 20.46 -35.12
C PRO A 2 -8.55 19.78 -34.27
N ALA A 3 -8.48 19.84 -34.20
CA ALA A 3 -8.32 19.29 -33.35
C ALA A 3 -8.20 18.77 -32.55
N PRO A 4 -8.10 18.86 -32.83
CA PRO A 4 -7.95 18.30 -31.94
C PRO A 4 -7.83 17.89 -31.01
N VAL A 5 -7.83 18.17 -31.25
CA VAL A 5 -7.80 17.92 -30.35
C VAL A 5 -7.77 17.27 -29.49
N THR A 6 -7.86 17.36 -29.75
CA THR A 6 -7.95 16.93 -28.95
C THR A 6 -7.78 16.21 -28.20
N ALA A 7 -7.63 16.28 -28.56
CA ALA A 7 -7.52 15.72 -27.84
C ALA A 7 -7.34 15.28 -26.99
N THR A 8 -7.35 15.46 -27.08
CA THR A 8 -7.30 15.17 -26.23
C THR A 8 -7.02 14.64 -25.36
N ALA A 9 -6.83 14.86 -25.50
CA ALA A 9 -6.48 14.41 -24.62
C ALA A 9 -6.69 13.73 -23.74
N PRO A 10 -7.02 13.63 -23.60
CA PRO A 10 -7.44 13.14 -22.54
C PRO A 10 -7.01 12.11 -22.02
N ALA A 11 -7.28 11.72 -22.26
CA ALA A 11 -7.21 10.62 -21.73
C ALA A 11 -6.13 10.34 -20.97
N PRO A 12 -5.25 10.54 -21.43
CA PRO A 12 -4.15 10.10 -20.85
C PRO A 12 -4.10 10.47 -19.50
N ALA A 13 -4.69 11.42 -19.31
CA ALA A 13 -4.69 11.87 -18.09
C ALA A 13 -5.11 10.93 -17.11
N THR A 14 -5.61 9.91 -17.48
CA THR A 14 -6.13 8.96 -16.54
C THR A 14 -5.09 7.99 -16.04
N ALA A 15 -3.95 7.89 -16.67
CA ALA A 15 -2.93 6.94 -16.25
C ALA A 15 -1.80 7.64 -15.51
N PRO A 16 -1.58 7.32 -14.22
CA PRO A 16 -0.45 7.88 -13.49
C PRO A 16 0.86 7.40 -14.08
N SER A 17 1.89 8.23 -13.99
CA SER A 17 3.20 7.87 -14.49
C SER A 17 3.83 6.80 -13.60
N PRO A 18 4.69 5.93 -14.16
CA PRO A 18 5.44 4.99 -13.35
C PRO A 18 6.26 5.66 -12.25
N ALA A 19 6.79 6.85 -12.51
CA ALA A 19 7.55 7.57 -11.51
C ALA A 19 6.69 7.99 -10.34
N LEU A 20 5.46 8.44 -10.59
CA LEU A 20 4.52 8.78 -9.53
C LEU A 20 4.15 7.55 -8.71
N LEU A 21 3.85 6.44 -9.37
CA LEU A 21 3.50 5.22 -8.68
C LEU A 21 4.66 4.72 -7.81
N ALA A 22 5.88 4.78 -8.31
CA ALA A 22 7.06 4.41 -7.54
C ALA A 22 7.24 5.33 -6.33
N GLY A 23 6.98 6.62 -6.50
CA GLY A 23 7.05 7.58 -5.40
C GLY A 23 6.01 7.30 -4.32
N ILE A 24 4.79 6.99 -4.72
CA ILE A 24 3.73 6.63 -3.78
C ILE A 24 4.10 5.33 -3.05
N ALA A 25 4.57 4.33 -3.78
CA ALA A 25 4.97 3.07 -3.18
C ALA A 25 6.09 3.28 -2.15
N ALA A 26 7.06 4.14 -2.43
CA ALA A 26 8.13 4.46 -1.51
C ALA A 26 7.60 5.12 -0.23
N GLN A 27 6.62 6.02 -0.35
CA GLN A 27 5.98 6.63 0.81
C GLN A 27 5.23 5.61 1.65
N LEU A 28 4.52 4.69 1.01
CA LEU A 28 3.81 3.62 1.72
C LEU A 28 4.79 2.72 2.47
N ALA A 29 5.92 2.40 1.86
CA ALA A 29 6.96 1.60 2.50
C ALA A 29 7.55 2.32 3.72
N GLN A 30 7.74 3.63 3.63
CA GLN A 30 8.22 4.42 4.77
C GLN A 30 7.20 4.45 5.91
N LEU A 31 5.91 4.57 5.58
CA LEU A 31 4.86 4.50 6.59
C LEU A 31 4.83 3.13 7.25
N ALA A 32 5.02 2.08 6.49
CA ALA A 32 5.09 0.72 7.03
C ALA A 32 6.26 0.59 8.00
N GLU A 33 7.42 1.08 7.63
CA GLU A 33 8.61 1.01 8.49
C GLU A 33 8.40 1.82 9.75
N GLY A 34 7.86 3.03 9.64
CA GLY A 34 7.56 3.86 10.81
C GLY A 34 6.59 3.20 11.77
N SER A 35 5.58 2.53 11.23
CA SER A 35 4.61 1.80 12.04
C SER A 35 5.27 0.66 12.80
N GLU A 36 6.16 -0.09 12.14
CA GLU A 36 6.88 -1.18 12.77
C GLU A 36 7.82 -0.69 13.85
N GLN A 37 8.54 0.41 13.62
CA GLN A 37 9.41 1.01 14.61
C GLN A 37 8.62 1.46 15.84
N PHE A 38 7.46 2.05 15.62
CA PHE A 38 6.57 2.45 16.71
C PHE A 38 6.16 1.22 17.54
N GLY A 39 5.79 0.13 16.87
CA GLY A 39 5.44 -1.12 17.53
C GLY A 39 6.60 -1.67 18.36
N LEU A 40 7.82 -1.62 17.84
CA LEU A 40 9.00 -2.09 18.57
C LEU A 40 9.26 -1.27 19.83
N VAL A 41 9.09 0.06 19.74
CA VAL A 41 9.25 0.92 20.91
C VAL A 41 8.22 0.56 21.99
N LEU A 42 6.97 0.33 21.59
CA LEU A 42 5.92 -0.06 22.53
C LEU A 42 6.20 -1.43 23.15
N CYS A 43 6.73 -2.37 22.37
CA CYS A 43 7.02 -3.71 22.83
C CYS A 43 8.21 -3.76 23.78
N SER A 44 9.00 -2.70 23.86
CA SER A 44 10.14 -2.67 24.79
C SER A 44 9.68 -2.60 26.26
N ASP A 45 8.43 -2.23 26.50
CA ASP A 45 7.81 -2.26 27.81
C ASP A 45 6.90 -3.49 27.89
N SER A 46 7.23 -4.44 28.76
CA SER A 46 6.49 -5.71 28.83
C SER A 46 5.06 -5.52 29.28
N ASP A 47 4.75 -4.54 30.14
CA ASP A 47 3.39 -4.26 30.55
C ASP A 47 2.56 -3.77 29.39
N VAL A 48 3.11 -2.86 28.59
CA VAL A 48 2.45 -2.33 27.41
C VAL A 48 2.24 -3.45 26.41
N ALA A 49 3.27 -4.29 26.18
CA ALA A 49 3.16 -5.38 25.23
C ALA A 49 2.06 -6.36 25.61
N GLN A 50 1.93 -6.71 26.89
CA GLN A 50 0.88 -7.62 27.35
C GLN A 50 -0.51 -6.98 27.29
N ARG A 51 -0.58 -5.72 27.70
CA ARG A 51 -1.88 -5.02 27.82
C ARG A 51 -2.46 -4.69 26.48
N TYR A 52 -1.61 -4.41 25.48
CA TYR A 52 -2.04 -3.92 24.17
C TYR A 52 -1.64 -4.87 23.05
N LEU A 53 -1.56 -6.17 23.33
CA LEU A 53 -1.11 -7.16 22.35
C LEU A 53 -1.93 -7.12 21.07
N VAL A 54 -3.25 -7.01 21.18
CA VAL A 54 -4.13 -6.98 20.01
C VAL A 54 -3.83 -5.75 19.15
N GLN A 55 -3.65 -4.59 19.80
CA GLN A 55 -3.35 -3.36 19.07
C GLN A 55 -1.98 -3.42 18.40
N LEU A 56 -0.99 -4.05 19.06
CA LEU A 56 0.33 -4.24 18.47
C LEU A 56 0.27 -5.14 17.25
N GLN A 57 -0.54 -6.20 17.31
CA GLN A 57 -0.77 -7.06 16.15
C GLN A 57 -1.43 -6.31 15.00
N GLN A 58 -2.32 -5.37 15.31
CA GLN A 58 -2.93 -4.52 14.29
C GLN A 58 -1.93 -3.60 13.62
N ILE A 59 -0.94 -3.11 14.38
CA ILE A 59 0.15 -2.30 13.80
C ILE A 59 0.94 -3.15 12.80
N ASP A 60 1.25 -4.39 13.12
CA ASP A 60 1.95 -5.29 12.21
C ASP A 60 1.13 -5.53 10.94
N ARG A 61 -0.17 -5.76 11.08
CA ARG A 61 -1.04 -5.94 9.92
C ARG A 61 -1.12 -4.68 9.06
N LEU A 62 -1.15 -3.51 9.68
CA LEU A 62 -1.14 -2.26 8.96
C LEU A 62 0.14 -2.12 8.14
N ALA A 63 1.28 -2.37 8.74
CA ALA A 63 2.55 -2.30 8.03
C ALA A 63 2.59 -3.29 6.87
N GLN A 64 2.12 -4.52 7.09
CA GLN A 64 2.04 -5.52 6.04
C GLN A 64 1.12 -5.07 4.90
N SER A 65 -0.04 -4.51 5.23
CA SER A 65 -0.99 -4.00 4.24
C SER A 65 -0.36 -2.90 3.39
N LEU A 66 0.35 -1.97 4.03
CA LEU A 66 1.01 -0.88 3.32
C LEU A 66 2.06 -1.42 2.32
N ARG A 67 2.82 -2.43 2.71
CA ARG A 67 3.81 -3.04 1.83
C ARG A 67 3.17 -3.78 0.67
N GLU A 68 2.08 -4.50 0.92
CA GLU A 68 1.37 -5.22 -0.13
C GLU A 68 0.78 -4.25 -1.16
N VAL A 69 0.18 -3.15 -0.69
CA VAL A 69 -0.34 -2.12 -1.60
C VAL A 69 0.79 -1.49 -2.41
N ALA A 70 1.93 -1.20 -1.76
CA ALA A 70 3.08 -0.63 -2.45
C ALA A 70 3.57 -1.56 -3.58
N ALA A 71 3.59 -2.87 -3.31
CA ALA A 71 4.03 -3.85 -4.31
C ALA A 71 3.08 -3.88 -5.51
N VAL A 72 1.77 -3.77 -5.28
CA VAL A 72 0.79 -3.74 -6.36
C VAL A 72 0.99 -2.51 -7.25
N LEU A 73 1.28 -1.37 -6.66
CA LEU A 73 1.44 -0.11 -7.41
C LEU A 73 2.61 -0.15 -8.40
N THR A 74 3.62 -0.94 -8.12
CA THR A 74 4.82 -1.00 -8.96
C THR A 74 4.97 -2.34 -9.68
N ALA A 75 4.00 -3.23 -9.55
CA ALA A 75 4.06 -4.55 -10.20
C ALA A 75 3.87 -4.41 -11.71
N PRO A 76 4.58 -5.24 -12.51
CA PRO A 76 4.35 -5.28 -13.95
C PRO A 76 2.93 -5.71 -14.30
N ASP A 77 2.36 -6.60 -13.49
CA ASP A 77 0.97 -7.05 -13.64
C ASP A 77 0.27 -6.82 -12.30
N PRO A 78 -0.39 -5.67 -12.13
CA PRO A 78 -1.03 -5.36 -10.85
C PRO A 78 -2.11 -6.36 -10.44
N GLN A 79 -2.85 -6.91 -11.40
CA GLN A 79 -3.91 -7.85 -11.06
C GLN A 79 -3.32 -9.16 -10.54
N ALA A 80 -2.23 -9.64 -11.14
CA ALA A 80 -1.55 -10.82 -10.64
C ALA A 80 -0.95 -10.54 -9.26
N ALA A 81 -0.46 -9.34 -9.02
CA ALA A 81 0.08 -8.94 -7.73
C ALA A 81 -1.01 -8.95 -6.65
N VAL A 82 -2.22 -8.48 -6.97
CA VAL A 82 -3.36 -8.54 -6.04
C VAL A 82 -3.68 -10.00 -5.70
N ALA A 83 -3.70 -10.87 -6.69
CA ALA A 83 -3.99 -12.29 -6.46
C ALA A 83 -2.95 -12.96 -5.56
N ALA A 84 -1.73 -12.42 -5.52
CA ALA A 84 -0.65 -12.96 -4.71
C ALA A 84 -0.61 -12.39 -3.28
N ILE A 85 -1.47 -11.45 -2.95
CA ILE A 85 -1.51 -10.85 -1.61
C ILE A 85 -1.86 -11.91 -0.57
N ARG A 86 -1.09 -11.94 0.51
CA ARG A 86 -1.28 -12.94 1.57
C ARG A 86 -2.35 -12.56 2.58
N LEU A 87 -2.56 -11.26 2.80
CA LEU A 87 -3.60 -10.80 3.73
C LEU A 87 -4.95 -10.94 3.04
N GLY A 88 -5.74 -11.92 3.48
CA GLY A 88 -6.99 -12.28 2.80
C GLY A 88 -7.98 -11.14 2.72
N ASP A 89 -8.13 -10.36 3.79
CA ASP A 89 -9.06 -9.23 3.81
C ASP A 89 -8.66 -8.16 2.80
N LEU A 90 -7.37 -7.84 2.73
CA LEU A 90 -6.86 -6.85 1.79
C LEU A 90 -7.02 -7.36 0.36
N ARG A 91 -6.68 -8.62 0.11
CA ARG A 91 -6.82 -9.21 -1.21
C ARG A 91 -8.26 -9.15 -1.69
N ALA A 92 -9.20 -9.54 -0.82
CA ALA A 92 -10.62 -9.53 -1.17
C ALA A 92 -11.10 -8.12 -1.47
N ALA A 93 -10.68 -7.13 -0.68
CA ALA A 93 -11.06 -5.75 -0.88
C ALA A 93 -10.57 -5.22 -2.23
N LEU A 94 -9.34 -5.56 -2.62
CA LEU A 94 -8.78 -5.09 -3.89
C LEU A 94 -9.32 -5.87 -5.09
N GLU A 95 -9.65 -7.14 -4.92
CA GLU A 95 -10.28 -7.93 -5.99
C GLU A 95 -11.69 -7.46 -6.29
N ALA A 96 -12.35 -6.83 -5.33
CA ALA A 96 -13.71 -6.33 -5.49
C ALA A 96 -13.78 -4.99 -6.24
N VAL A 97 -12.67 -4.33 -6.47
CA VAL A 97 -12.61 -3.01 -7.11
C VAL A 97 -12.78 -3.10 -8.65
#